data_1e03e286336626fdca555021e2833ed8
#
_entry.id   1e03e286336626fdca555021e2833ed8
#
_cell.length_a   1.000
_cell.length_b   1.000
_cell.length_c   1.000
_cell.angle_alpha   90.00
_cell.angle_beta   90.00
_cell.angle_gamma   90.00
#
_symmetry.space_group_name_H-M   'P 1'
#
loop_
_entity.id
_entity.type
_entity.pdbx_description
1 polymer ?
#
loop_
_entity_poly.entity_id
_entity_poly.type
_entity_poly.pdbx_seq_one_letter_code
_entity_poly.pdbx_strand_id
1 'polypeptide(L)'
;KTFLGLTVACARCHDHKFDAIRQRDYYAMAGFILSSSYRQARFESMEQNKAVAKKLERLRRDYLPKIAKAFAQAARPVVDALDDHVTVELTTSPVYSVEGEHQTVADYVQGHTPWLVDGPTFGRSPVRPGQLMLIARDQPFALSRNGGAIRDAFWNGLKNVDSENDPGELLDGLSRAGKTIRTPTVTLASGQVHYLIRGKAKVYAAVSQNLFSGPLHKTLTRAVEVKGDAPRWIGHDLKRYAGQRVHFEFSPVGNAPFELLQVIDGGTPKQEPGEKRAVARKELNQALDDLVDGMLEARYAPHVAWLIEHGKVNLSGELIKNWQTALEGLVKEAQWESRLAVSWWGGTGVDEHVLGRGSPQSPGERVGRNLPELLAMAPLHNRSPGRLELARQLTAKDHPLTSRVMVNRIWHQLFGRGIVPTPDNFGWLGQRPSHPDLLDYLAVEFAETHSYSIKSLIERIVLTKTFGMSSTAADPVYADQDPDNQWLHRMPVRRLEAEAIRDSALAI
;
A
#
# COMPACT_ATOMS: atom_id res chain seq x y z
N LYS A 1 15.91 1.80 18.70
CA LYS A 1 15.89 2.49 20.01
C LYS A 1 14.48 2.84 20.45
N THR A 2 13.65 3.42 19.58
CA THR A 2 12.35 4.04 19.94
C THR A 2 11.42 3.12 20.74
N PHE A 3 11.25 1.87 20.33
CA PHE A 3 10.33 0.93 20.98
C PHE A 3 11.02 -0.07 21.89
N LEU A 4 12.23 -0.48 21.53
CA LEU A 4 12.92 -1.57 22.21
C LEU A 4 13.99 -1.09 23.21
N GLY A 5 14.37 0.19 23.18
CA GLY A 5 15.51 0.66 23.97
C GLY A 5 16.83 -0.03 23.61
N LEU A 6 16.91 -0.73 22.49
CA LEU A 6 18.07 -1.48 22.05
C LEU A 6 18.65 -0.91 20.77
N THR A 7 19.94 -1.08 20.54
CA THR A 7 20.63 -0.72 19.31
C THR A 7 20.97 -1.97 18.53
N VAL A 8 20.33 -2.14 17.37
CA VAL A 8 20.55 -3.31 16.50
C VAL A 8 21.60 -3.04 15.40
N ALA A 9 22.10 -1.82 15.27
CA ALA A 9 22.98 -1.41 14.17
C ALA A 9 24.30 -2.20 14.12
N CYS A 10 24.87 -2.55 15.27
CA CYS A 10 26.10 -3.35 15.36
C CYS A 10 25.93 -4.74 14.75
N ALA A 11 24.70 -5.29 14.85
CA ALA A 11 24.37 -6.61 14.31
C ALA A 11 24.29 -6.66 12.77
N ARG A 12 24.52 -5.54 12.07
CA ARG A 12 24.62 -5.54 10.61
C ARG A 12 25.80 -6.35 10.08
N CYS A 13 26.93 -6.35 10.78
CA CYS A 13 28.18 -6.94 10.29
C CYS A 13 28.61 -8.21 11.04
N HIS A 14 28.20 -8.36 12.28
CA HIS A 14 28.52 -9.49 13.18
C HIS A 14 27.47 -9.54 14.29
N ASP A 15 27.37 -10.64 15.01
CA ASP A 15 26.50 -10.72 16.18
C ASP A 15 26.85 -9.63 17.19
N HIS A 16 25.81 -9.04 17.83
CA HIS A 16 26.03 -7.95 18.79
C HIS A 16 26.89 -8.46 19.96
N LYS A 17 27.94 -7.69 20.30
CA LYS A 17 28.97 -8.14 21.24
C LYS A 17 28.44 -8.45 22.64
N PHE A 18 27.43 -7.73 23.09
CA PHE A 18 26.94 -7.77 24.48
C PHE A 18 25.48 -8.24 24.56
N ASP A 19 24.62 -7.76 23.70
CA ASP A 19 23.19 -8.09 23.70
C ASP A 19 22.93 -9.36 22.88
N ALA A 20 21.91 -10.11 23.24
CA ALA A 20 21.50 -11.32 22.51
C ALA A 20 20.79 -11.01 21.20
N ILE A 21 21.45 -10.23 20.34
CA ILE A 21 20.99 -9.83 19.00
C ILE A 21 21.99 -10.36 17.98
N ARG A 22 21.54 -11.31 17.18
CA ARG A 22 22.38 -11.93 16.14
C ARG A 22 22.35 -11.10 14.86
N GLN A 23 23.32 -11.32 13.98
CA GLN A 23 23.34 -10.71 12.67
C GLN A 23 22.06 -11.05 11.87
N ARG A 24 21.59 -12.28 11.96
CA ARG A 24 20.32 -12.69 11.34
C ARG A 24 19.10 -11.89 11.81
N ASP A 25 19.08 -11.47 13.08
CA ASP A 25 17.97 -10.66 13.64
C ASP A 25 17.93 -9.27 13.00
N TYR A 26 19.10 -8.68 12.75
CA TYR A 26 19.19 -7.42 12.03
C TYR A 26 18.54 -7.52 10.63
N TYR A 27 18.87 -8.57 9.87
CA TYR A 27 18.32 -8.75 8.52
C TYR A 27 16.86 -9.19 8.52
N ALA A 28 16.42 -9.95 9.53
CA ALA A 28 15.01 -10.25 9.76
C ALA A 28 14.19 -8.96 9.95
N MET A 29 14.69 -8.02 10.76
CA MET A 29 14.06 -6.71 10.94
C MET A 29 14.16 -5.83 9.69
N ALA A 30 15.29 -5.85 8.98
CA ALA A 30 15.48 -5.08 7.75
C ALA A 30 14.46 -5.45 6.67
N GLY A 31 14.03 -6.71 6.59
CA GLY A 31 13.02 -7.18 5.66
C GLY A 31 11.69 -6.42 5.74
N PHE A 32 11.28 -5.94 6.91
CA PHE A 32 10.06 -5.11 7.06
C PHE A 32 10.20 -3.77 6.33
N ILE A 33 11.38 -3.14 6.41
CA ILE A 33 11.66 -1.86 5.77
C ILE A 33 11.77 -2.07 4.25
N LEU A 34 12.49 -3.11 3.82
CA LEU A 34 12.66 -3.47 2.42
C LEU A 34 11.35 -3.88 1.72
N SER A 35 10.38 -4.38 2.48
CA SER A 35 9.03 -4.69 2.01
C SER A 35 8.16 -3.45 1.77
N SER A 36 8.67 -2.27 2.00
CA SER A 36 7.92 -1.01 1.96
C SER A 36 8.70 0.05 1.18
N SER A 37 7.97 0.97 0.56
CA SER A 37 8.55 2.11 -0.13
C SER A 37 7.98 3.42 0.42
N TYR A 38 8.77 4.47 0.37
CA TYR A 38 8.33 5.82 0.67
C TYR A 38 7.19 6.23 -0.25
N ARG A 39 6.21 6.94 0.31
CA ARG A 39 5.06 7.45 -0.43
C ARG A 39 4.54 8.73 0.21
N GLN A 40 3.93 9.57 -0.61
CA GLN A 40 3.02 10.59 -0.13
C GLN A 40 1.59 10.06 -0.25
N ALA A 41 0.81 10.15 0.83
CA ALA A 41 -0.57 9.67 0.88
C ALA A 41 -1.55 10.83 1.01
N ARG A 42 -2.70 10.72 0.37
CA ARG A 42 -3.83 11.66 0.47
C ARG A 42 -4.54 11.47 1.81
N PHE A 43 -3.96 11.96 2.90
CA PHE A 43 -4.41 11.59 4.25
C PHE A 43 -5.78 12.16 4.61
N GLU A 44 -6.12 13.37 4.18
CA GLU A 44 -7.41 14.00 4.52
C GLU A 44 -8.59 13.32 3.86
N SER A 45 -8.45 12.94 2.59
CA SER A 45 -9.53 12.31 1.83
C SER A 45 -9.57 10.79 1.96
N MET A 46 -8.61 10.17 2.65
CA MET A 46 -8.42 8.71 2.64
C MET A 46 -9.65 7.97 3.16
N GLU A 47 -10.11 8.28 4.36
CA GLU A 47 -11.21 7.54 4.99
C GLU A 47 -12.54 7.81 4.29
N GLN A 48 -12.78 9.05 3.87
CA GLN A 48 -13.98 9.40 3.12
C GLN A 48 -14.04 8.69 1.77
N ASN A 49 -12.94 8.72 1.00
CA ASN A 49 -12.88 8.05 -0.29
C ASN A 49 -12.92 6.52 -0.18
N LYS A 50 -12.39 5.93 0.89
CA LYS A 50 -12.61 4.51 1.21
C LYS A 50 -14.09 4.19 1.46
N ALA A 51 -14.79 5.06 2.18
CA ALA A 51 -16.22 4.89 2.43
C ALA A 51 -17.02 5.02 1.14
N VAL A 52 -16.73 6.04 0.30
CA VAL A 52 -17.36 6.21 -1.02
C VAL A 52 -17.09 5.01 -1.92
N ALA A 53 -15.87 4.49 -1.97
CA ALA A 53 -15.53 3.29 -2.76
C ALA A 53 -16.37 2.08 -2.34
N LYS A 54 -16.57 1.87 -1.02
CA LYS A 54 -17.45 0.79 -0.51
C LYS A 54 -18.91 0.99 -0.92
N LYS A 55 -19.42 2.24 -0.87
CA LYS A 55 -20.79 2.56 -1.32
C LYS A 55 -20.94 2.34 -2.83
N LEU A 56 -19.95 2.76 -3.62
CA LEU A 56 -19.92 2.55 -5.08
C LEU A 56 -19.94 1.07 -5.44
N GLU A 57 -19.17 0.23 -4.75
CA GLU A 57 -19.20 -1.21 -4.96
C GLU A 57 -20.58 -1.82 -4.65
N ARG A 58 -21.23 -1.40 -3.55
CA ARG A 58 -22.58 -1.86 -3.23
C ARG A 58 -23.57 -1.42 -4.31
N LEU A 59 -23.50 -0.16 -4.69
CA LEU A 59 -24.36 0.39 -5.75
C LEU A 59 -24.21 -0.40 -7.05
N ARG A 60 -22.97 -0.67 -7.48
CA ARG A 60 -22.68 -1.47 -8.68
C ARG A 60 -23.23 -2.89 -8.55
N ARG A 61 -23.00 -3.55 -7.44
CA ARG A 61 -23.51 -4.91 -7.19
C ARG A 61 -25.03 -4.98 -7.27
N ASP A 62 -25.73 -3.96 -6.76
CA ASP A 62 -27.19 -3.95 -6.71
C ASP A 62 -27.83 -3.61 -8.06
N TYR A 63 -27.15 -2.82 -8.90
CA TYR A 63 -27.63 -2.41 -10.22
C TYR A 63 -27.13 -3.28 -11.37
N LEU A 64 -25.97 -3.90 -11.27
CA LEU A 64 -25.35 -4.66 -12.37
C LEU A 64 -26.25 -5.76 -12.92
N PRO A 65 -26.87 -6.64 -12.12
CA PRO A 65 -27.76 -7.68 -12.63
C PRO A 65 -29.01 -7.10 -13.31
N LYS A 66 -29.54 -6.00 -12.77
CA LYS A 66 -30.74 -5.33 -13.32
C LYS A 66 -30.44 -4.70 -14.67
N ILE A 67 -29.27 -4.05 -14.81
CA ILE A 67 -28.84 -3.43 -16.04
C ILE A 67 -28.47 -4.49 -17.09
N ALA A 68 -27.79 -5.59 -16.70
CA ALA A 68 -27.50 -6.70 -17.58
C ALA A 68 -28.80 -7.31 -18.16
N LYS A 69 -29.79 -7.55 -17.31
CA LYS A 69 -31.11 -8.05 -17.71
C LYS A 69 -31.83 -7.07 -18.65
N ALA A 70 -31.86 -5.79 -18.32
CA ALA A 70 -32.50 -4.78 -19.16
C ALA A 70 -31.78 -4.67 -20.54
N PHE A 71 -30.45 -4.74 -20.55
CA PHE A 71 -29.67 -4.77 -21.78
C PHE A 71 -30.00 -5.98 -22.63
N ALA A 72 -29.98 -7.18 -22.05
CA ALA A 72 -30.30 -8.42 -22.77
C ALA A 72 -31.72 -8.37 -23.35
N GLN A 73 -32.71 -7.89 -22.59
CA GLN A 73 -34.09 -7.70 -23.08
C GLN A 73 -34.19 -6.72 -24.25
N ALA A 74 -33.44 -5.62 -24.20
CA ALA A 74 -33.44 -4.63 -25.28
C ALA A 74 -32.63 -5.09 -26.51
N ALA A 75 -31.61 -5.93 -26.32
CA ALA A 75 -30.78 -6.46 -27.40
C ALA A 75 -31.40 -7.66 -28.14
N ARG A 76 -32.23 -8.47 -27.47
CA ARG A 76 -32.86 -9.66 -28.09
C ARG A 76 -33.61 -9.35 -29.37
N PRO A 77 -34.49 -8.34 -29.49
CA PRO A 77 -35.15 -8.02 -30.73
C PRO A 77 -34.18 -7.73 -31.90
N VAL A 78 -33.03 -7.11 -31.59
CA VAL A 78 -31.98 -6.85 -32.59
C VAL A 78 -31.34 -8.13 -33.07
N VAL A 79 -31.06 -9.06 -32.14
CA VAL A 79 -30.52 -10.40 -32.45
C VAL A 79 -31.54 -11.25 -33.19
N ASP A 80 -32.81 -11.17 -32.80
CA ASP A 80 -33.90 -11.96 -33.39
C ASP A 80 -34.27 -11.48 -34.81
N ALA A 81 -33.99 -10.21 -35.11
CA ALA A 81 -34.16 -9.66 -36.46
C ALA A 81 -33.03 -10.07 -37.43
N LEU A 82 -31.97 -10.70 -36.96
CA LEU A 82 -30.94 -11.29 -37.81
C LEU A 82 -31.51 -12.55 -38.49
N ASP A 83 -31.37 -12.63 -39.81
CA ASP A 83 -31.72 -13.82 -40.57
C ASP A 83 -30.87 -15.00 -40.08
N ASP A 84 -31.45 -16.19 -39.93
CA ASP A 84 -30.76 -17.41 -39.50
C ASP A 84 -29.57 -17.81 -40.41
N HIS A 85 -29.55 -17.28 -41.64
CA HIS A 85 -28.49 -17.48 -42.62
C HIS A 85 -27.47 -16.31 -42.63
N VAL A 86 -27.73 -15.21 -41.89
CA VAL A 86 -26.83 -14.03 -41.81
C VAL A 86 -25.94 -14.23 -40.57
N THR A 87 -24.65 -14.36 -40.83
CA THR A 87 -23.64 -14.31 -39.80
C THR A 87 -23.12 -12.87 -39.64
N VAL A 88 -22.97 -12.44 -38.38
CA VAL A 88 -22.31 -11.16 -38.10
C VAL A 88 -20.81 -11.41 -38.05
N GLU A 89 -20.05 -10.71 -38.89
CA GLU A 89 -18.58 -10.73 -38.80
C GLU A 89 -18.13 -9.95 -37.57
N LEU A 90 -17.54 -10.65 -36.62
CA LEU A 90 -16.93 -10.06 -35.43
C LEU A 90 -15.42 -10.27 -35.47
N THR A 91 -14.69 -9.26 -35.04
CA THR A 91 -13.25 -9.41 -34.81
C THR A 91 -13.04 -9.85 -33.38
N THR A 92 -12.42 -11.00 -33.17
CA THR A 92 -12.04 -11.50 -31.83
C THR A 92 -10.99 -10.60 -31.20
N SER A 93 -10.80 -10.71 -29.89
CA SER A 93 -9.69 -10.02 -29.24
C SER A 93 -8.35 -10.56 -29.79
N PRO A 94 -7.31 -9.71 -29.90
CA PRO A 94 -5.97 -10.15 -30.24
C PRO A 94 -5.46 -11.23 -29.28
N VAL A 95 -4.66 -12.14 -29.77
CA VAL A 95 -3.97 -13.17 -28.97
C VAL A 95 -2.59 -12.63 -28.60
N TYR A 96 -2.27 -12.71 -27.32
CA TYR A 96 -0.99 -12.29 -26.78
C TYR A 96 -0.20 -13.49 -26.29
N SER A 97 1.04 -13.61 -26.74
CA SER A 97 1.96 -14.68 -26.35
C SER A 97 3.36 -14.15 -26.13
N VAL A 98 4.20 -14.96 -25.50
CA VAL A 98 5.62 -14.65 -25.27
C VAL A 98 6.45 -15.86 -25.65
N GLU A 99 7.41 -15.68 -26.53
CA GLU A 99 8.36 -16.72 -26.92
C GLU A 99 9.64 -16.60 -26.12
N GLY A 100 10.25 -17.74 -25.87
CA GLY A 100 11.50 -17.82 -25.12
C GLY A 100 11.34 -17.75 -23.60
N GLU A 101 12.47 -17.82 -22.92
CA GLU A 101 12.52 -17.78 -21.45
C GLU A 101 12.15 -16.40 -20.95
N HIS A 102 11.22 -16.34 -20.02
CA HIS A 102 10.77 -15.11 -19.39
C HIS A 102 10.25 -15.35 -17.98
N GLN A 103 10.29 -14.31 -17.17
CA GLN A 103 9.68 -14.26 -15.84
C GLN A 103 8.40 -13.45 -15.90
N THR A 104 7.27 -14.04 -15.50
CA THR A 104 6.04 -13.27 -15.29
C THR A 104 6.16 -12.49 -13.99
N VAL A 105 6.23 -11.15 -14.10
CA VAL A 105 6.29 -10.22 -12.96
C VAL A 105 4.90 -9.99 -12.39
N ALA A 106 3.93 -9.80 -13.27
CA ALA A 106 2.52 -9.66 -12.91
C ALA A 106 1.61 -10.15 -14.05
N ASP A 107 0.51 -10.81 -13.69
CA ASP A 107 -0.57 -11.17 -14.59
C ASP A 107 -1.90 -10.88 -13.91
N TYR A 108 -2.55 -9.83 -14.35
CA TYR A 108 -3.83 -9.38 -13.81
C TYR A 108 -5.04 -10.00 -14.51
N VAL A 109 -4.84 -10.70 -15.62
CA VAL A 109 -5.90 -11.43 -16.33
C VAL A 109 -6.14 -12.78 -15.68
N GLN A 110 -5.06 -13.50 -15.35
CA GLN A 110 -5.13 -14.81 -14.70
C GLN A 110 -5.46 -14.75 -13.20
N GLY A 111 -5.44 -13.55 -12.59
CA GLY A 111 -5.87 -13.34 -11.22
C GLY A 111 -4.93 -13.83 -10.12
N HIS A 112 -3.69 -14.21 -10.44
CA HIS A 112 -2.71 -14.74 -9.48
C HIS A 112 -1.78 -13.67 -8.88
N THR A 113 -1.84 -12.45 -9.40
CA THR A 113 -1.01 -11.34 -8.94
C THR A 113 -1.59 -10.68 -7.69
N PRO A 114 -0.82 -10.42 -6.63
CA PRO A 114 -1.27 -9.65 -5.49
C PRO A 114 -1.79 -8.27 -5.90
N TRP A 115 -2.95 -7.87 -5.34
CA TRP A 115 -3.57 -6.58 -5.65
C TRP A 115 -2.99 -5.47 -4.81
N LEU A 116 -2.03 -4.72 -5.37
CA LEU A 116 -1.27 -3.69 -4.69
C LEU A 116 -1.61 -2.32 -5.28
N VAL A 117 -2.66 -1.70 -4.77
CA VAL A 117 -3.13 -0.39 -5.23
C VAL A 117 -2.97 0.68 -4.17
N ASP A 118 -2.70 1.92 -4.62
CA ASP A 118 -2.73 3.11 -3.79
C ASP A 118 -3.98 3.91 -4.14
N GLY A 119 -4.93 3.93 -3.21
CA GLY A 119 -6.22 4.58 -3.39
C GLY A 119 -7.23 3.76 -4.20
N PRO A 120 -8.37 4.38 -4.56
CA PRO A 120 -9.52 3.67 -5.11
C PRO A 120 -9.53 3.53 -6.63
N THR A 121 -8.56 4.12 -7.33
CA THR A 121 -8.58 4.29 -8.79
C THR A 121 -8.66 2.99 -9.60
N PHE A 122 -8.18 1.89 -9.04
CA PHE A 122 -8.23 0.57 -9.70
C PHE A 122 -9.23 -0.40 -9.07
N GLY A 123 -10.06 0.05 -8.12
CA GLY A 123 -10.96 -0.82 -7.37
C GLY A 123 -10.22 -1.80 -6.45
N ARG A 124 -10.86 -2.94 -6.14
CA ARG A 124 -10.35 -3.91 -5.16
C ARG A 124 -9.79 -5.20 -5.75
N SER A 125 -10.03 -5.43 -7.02
CA SER A 125 -9.61 -6.65 -7.72
C SER A 125 -9.48 -6.39 -9.21
N PRO A 126 -8.75 -7.25 -9.95
CA PRO A 126 -8.76 -7.22 -11.39
C PRO A 126 -10.17 -7.39 -11.95
N VAL A 127 -10.43 -6.79 -13.08
CA VAL A 127 -11.64 -6.98 -13.87
C VAL A 127 -11.45 -8.21 -14.76
N ARG A 128 -12.44 -9.08 -14.85
CA ARG A 128 -12.37 -10.27 -15.71
C ARG A 128 -12.70 -9.92 -17.16
N PRO A 129 -12.15 -10.62 -18.15
CA PRO A 129 -12.65 -10.56 -19.53
C PRO A 129 -14.14 -10.90 -19.54
N GLY A 130 -14.94 -10.20 -20.33
CA GLY A 130 -16.39 -10.37 -20.39
C GLY A 130 -17.17 -9.74 -19.22
N GLN A 131 -16.49 -9.13 -18.26
CA GLN A 131 -17.17 -8.47 -17.14
C GLN A 131 -17.84 -7.16 -17.58
N LEU A 132 -19.13 -7.03 -17.29
CA LEU A 132 -19.86 -5.78 -17.44
C LEU A 132 -19.42 -4.80 -16.35
N MET A 133 -19.07 -3.59 -16.75
CA MET A 133 -18.66 -2.51 -15.87
C MET A 133 -19.67 -1.36 -15.93
N LEU A 134 -20.11 -0.88 -14.79
CA LEU A 134 -20.91 0.34 -14.69
C LEU A 134 -19.95 1.53 -14.53
N ILE A 135 -19.84 2.39 -15.59
CA ILE A 135 -18.73 3.34 -15.68
C ILE A 135 -19.15 4.76 -15.30
N ALA A 136 -19.88 5.44 -16.12
CA ALA A 136 -20.05 6.89 -16.03
C ALA A 136 -21.42 7.36 -16.53
N ARG A 137 -21.58 8.70 -16.50
CA ARG A 137 -22.84 9.39 -16.74
C ARG A 137 -23.38 9.21 -18.16
N ASP A 138 -22.51 9.28 -19.16
CA ASP A 138 -22.92 9.32 -20.57
C ASP A 138 -22.96 7.93 -21.21
N GLN A 139 -22.17 6.98 -20.69
CA GLN A 139 -22.26 5.57 -21.02
C GLN A 139 -22.40 4.79 -19.72
N PRO A 140 -23.60 4.37 -19.34
CA PRO A 140 -23.85 3.78 -18.03
C PRO A 140 -23.10 2.47 -17.82
N PHE A 141 -22.70 1.80 -18.90
CA PHE A 141 -21.97 0.54 -18.83
C PHE A 141 -21.02 0.36 -20.01
N ALA A 142 -19.99 -0.42 -19.79
CA ALA A 142 -19.10 -0.94 -20.83
C ALA A 142 -18.72 -2.39 -20.49
N LEU A 143 -18.27 -3.10 -21.50
CA LEU A 143 -17.78 -4.47 -21.33
C LEU A 143 -16.26 -4.48 -21.37
N SER A 144 -15.64 -5.16 -20.38
CA SER A 144 -14.21 -5.41 -20.42
C SER A 144 -13.91 -6.51 -21.44
N ARG A 145 -13.23 -6.17 -22.53
CA ARG A 145 -12.85 -7.16 -23.56
C ARG A 145 -11.67 -8.04 -23.11
N ASN A 146 -10.69 -7.41 -22.43
CA ASN A 146 -9.40 -8.04 -22.15
C ASN A 146 -9.20 -8.42 -20.68
N GLY A 147 -9.95 -7.79 -19.79
CA GLY A 147 -9.70 -7.92 -18.34
C GLY A 147 -8.45 -7.15 -17.89
N GLY A 148 -8.01 -7.44 -16.64
CA GLY A 148 -6.81 -6.86 -16.08
C GLY A 148 -7.06 -5.79 -15.03
N ALA A 149 -6.02 -5.01 -14.73
CA ALA A 149 -6.11 -3.85 -13.84
C ALA A 149 -6.61 -2.65 -14.64
N ILE A 150 -7.89 -2.35 -14.49
CA ILE A 150 -8.58 -1.30 -15.26
C ILE A 150 -8.81 -0.08 -14.37
N ARG A 151 -8.46 1.09 -14.89
CA ARG A 151 -8.76 2.36 -14.24
C ARG A 151 -10.26 2.60 -14.17
N ASP A 152 -10.77 2.86 -13.00
CA ASP A 152 -12.17 3.21 -12.77
C ASP A 152 -12.42 4.69 -13.07
N ALA A 153 -13.23 4.95 -14.09
CA ALA A 153 -13.55 6.29 -14.56
C ALA A 153 -14.27 7.16 -13.49
N PHE A 154 -14.93 6.56 -12.50
CA PHE A 154 -15.52 7.30 -11.38
C PHE A 154 -14.49 8.22 -10.71
N TRP A 155 -13.25 7.76 -10.58
CA TRP A 155 -12.18 8.47 -9.89
C TRP A 155 -11.37 9.43 -10.78
N ASN A 156 -11.84 9.70 -12.01
CA ASN A 156 -11.17 10.64 -12.92
C ASN A 156 -11.10 12.08 -12.38
N GLY A 157 -12.00 12.45 -11.47
CA GLY A 157 -12.03 13.75 -10.81
C GLY A 157 -10.92 13.98 -9.76
N LEU A 158 -10.15 12.94 -9.37
CA LEU A 158 -9.06 13.12 -8.41
C LEU A 158 -8.01 14.07 -8.98
N LYS A 159 -7.89 15.24 -8.38
CA LYS A 159 -6.95 16.27 -8.80
C LYS A 159 -5.53 15.92 -8.41
N ASN A 160 -4.57 16.36 -9.20
CA ASN A 160 -3.16 16.34 -8.81
C ASN A 160 -2.92 17.38 -7.72
N VAL A 161 -1.96 17.13 -6.85
CA VAL A 161 -1.53 18.07 -5.82
C VAL A 161 -0.16 18.60 -6.23
N ASP A 162 0.07 19.91 -6.12
CA ASP A 162 1.31 20.55 -6.58
C ASP A 162 2.57 20.00 -5.91
N SER A 163 2.45 19.52 -4.67
CA SER A 163 3.53 18.87 -3.92
C SER A 163 3.62 17.34 -4.11
N GLU A 164 2.92 16.78 -5.09
CA GLU A 164 2.86 15.33 -5.34
C GLU A 164 4.14 14.77 -5.93
N ASN A 165 5.05 15.64 -6.34
CA ASN A 165 6.39 15.25 -6.74
C ASN A 165 7.18 14.86 -5.50
N ASP A 166 7.48 13.57 -5.37
CA ASP A 166 8.35 13.07 -4.31
C ASP A 166 9.69 13.78 -4.34
N PRO A 167 10.32 13.93 -3.20
CA PRO A 167 11.01 15.14 -2.80
C PRO A 167 11.75 15.79 -3.98
N GLY A 168 11.34 17.01 -4.32
CA GLY A 168 12.05 17.88 -5.22
C GLY A 168 12.32 17.30 -6.62
N GLU A 169 11.30 16.96 -7.38
CA GLU A 169 11.41 16.57 -8.79
C GLU A 169 12.08 15.19 -9.06
N LEU A 170 12.38 14.40 -8.03
CA LEU A 170 13.04 13.10 -8.18
C LEU A 170 12.31 12.15 -9.15
N LEU A 171 10.99 12.26 -9.25
CA LEU A 171 10.16 11.40 -10.09
C LEU A 171 9.64 12.09 -11.36
N ASP A 172 10.31 13.13 -11.83
CA ASP A 172 9.98 13.83 -13.09
C ASP A 172 8.49 14.21 -13.18
N GLY A 173 7.96 14.81 -12.12
CA GLY A 173 6.57 15.23 -12.05
C GLY A 173 5.56 14.08 -12.04
N LEU A 174 5.93 12.91 -11.53
CA LEU A 174 5.06 11.75 -11.45
C LEU A 174 4.04 11.89 -10.32
N SER A 175 2.80 12.20 -10.68
CA SER A 175 1.68 12.23 -9.76
C SER A 175 1.22 10.80 -9.45
N ARG A 176 1.46 10.31 -8.22
CA ARG A 176 1.23 8.92 -7.81
C ARG A 176 0.13 8.74 -6.76
N ALA A 177 0.01 9.69 -5.83
CA ALA A 177 -0.81 9.53 -4.65
C ALA A 177 -2.28 9.25 -4.96
N GLY A 178 -2.76 8.09 -4.52
CA GLY A 178 -4.15 7.66 -4.71
C GLY A 178 -4.52 7.14 -6.11
N LYS A 179 -3.55 7.02 -7.03
CA LYS A 179 -3.82 6.71 -8.46
C LYS A 179 -2.98 5.58 -9.04
N THR A 180 -2.24 4.86 -8.21
CA THR A 180 -1.21 3.95 -8.69
C THR A 180 -1.55 2.50 -8.41
N ILE A 181 -1.24 1.62 -9.36
CA ILE A 181 -1.11 0.18 -9.14
C ILE A 181 0.36 -0.21 -9.25
N ARG A 182 0.83 -1.11 -8.37
CA ARG A 182 2.19 -1.63 -8.42
C ARG A 182 2.22 -3.14 -8.57
N THR A 183 3.29 -3.64 -9.20
CA THR A 183 3.56 -5.07 -9.26
C THR A 183 4.15 -5.59 -7.94
N PRO A 184 4.15 -6.90 -7.72
CA PRO A 184 5.05 -7.53 -6.76
C PRO A 184 6.51 -7.10 -6.99
N THR A 185 7.32 -7.18 -5.92
CA THR A 185 8.78 -7.00 -6.04
C THR A 185 9.38 -8.31 -6.53
N VAL A 186 10.15 -8.24 -7.61
CA VAL A 186 10.87 -9.36 -8.20
C VAL A 186 12.36 -9.01 -8.37
N THR A 187 13.22 -10.02 -8.50
CA THR A 187 14.59 -9.81 -8.98
C THR A 187 14.57 -9.93 -10.49
N LEU A 188 15.00 -8.89 -11.20
CA LEU A 188 15.05 -8.92 -12.66
C LEU A 188 16.06 -9.95 -13.14
N ALA A 189 15.65 -10.84 -14.01
CA ALA A 189 16.51 -11.83 -14.64
C ALA A 189 17.27 -11.21 -15.82
N SER A 190 16.57 -10.61 -16.76
CA SER A 190 17.15 -10.02 -17.97
C SER A 190 17.21 -8.50 -17.97
N GLY A 191 16.27 -7.86 -17.31
CA GLY A 191 16.03 -6.43 -17.39
C GLY A 191 15.43 -5.95 -18.73
N GLN A 192 15.04 -6.86 -19.62
CA GLN A 192 14.23 -6.56 -20.79
C GLN A 192 12.77 -6.67 -20.45
N VAL A 193 12.20 -5.62 -19.88
CA VAL A 193 10.84 -5.65 -19.35
C VAL A 193 9.83 -5.24 -20.41
N HIS A 194 8.68 -5.92 -20.43
CA HIS A 194 7.58 -5.60 -21.33
C HIS A 194 6.26 -5.48 -20.56
N TYR A 195 5.45 -4.51 -20.96
CA TYR A 195 4.13 -4.22 -20.40
C TYR A 195 3.06 -4.42 -21.45
N LEU A 196 2.07 -5.26 -21.18
CA LEU A 196 0.88 -5.38 -22.01
C LEU A 196 -0.16 -4.40 -21.46
N ILE A 197 -0.36 -3.29 -22.17
CA ILE A 197 -1.19 -2.18 -21.70
C ILE A 197 -2.06 -1.59 -22.81
N ARG A 198 -3.12 -0.89 -22.39
CA ARG A 198 -3.90 0.04 -23.20
C ARG A 198 -4.02 1.38 -22.48
N GLY A 199 -4.02 2.49 -23.24
CA GLY A 199 -4.18 3.83 -22.68
C GLY A 199 -2.86 4.50 -22.34
N LYS A 200 -2.90 5.48 -21.42
CA LYS A 200 -1.77 6.36 -21.12
C LYS A 200 -1.42 6.34 -19.63
N ALA A 201 -0.13 6.10 -19.35
CA ALA A 201 0.38 6.13 -17.98
C ALA A 201 1.85 6.59 -17.94
N LYS A 202 2.28 7.03 -16.78
CA LYS A 202 3.70 7.06 -16.41
C LYS A 202 4.03 5.80 -15.62
N VAL A 203 5.10 5.14 -16.00
CA VAL A 203 5.61 3.93 -15.35
C VAL A 203 6.89 4.28 -14.62
N TYR A 204 6.99 3.84 -13.38
CA TYR A 204 8.18 3.96 -12.55
C TYR A 204 8.70 2.59 -12.15
N ALA A 205 9.96 2.29 -12.48
CA ALA A 205 10.67 1.12 -12.02
C ALA A 205 11.39 1.44 -10.71
N ALA A 206 10.79 1.05 -9.59
CA ALA A 206 11.37 1.27 -8.27
C ALA A 206 12.40 0.20 -7.97
N VAL A 207 13.67 0.54 -8.16
CA VAL A 207 14.80 -0.34 -7.84
C VAL A 207 15.10 -0.23 -6.35
N SER A 208 15.15 -1.36 -5.64
CA SER A 208 15.34 -1.42 -4.20
C SER A 208 16.60 -0.66 -3.79
N GLN A 209 16.48 0.26 -2.83
CA GLN A 209 17.55 1.04 -2.18
C GLN A 209 18.08 2.28 -2.91
N ASN A 210 17.81 2.49 -4.20
CA ASN A 210 18.30 3.69 -4.91
C ASN A 210 17.35 4.90 -4.82
N LEU A 211 16.27 4.77 -4.07
CA LEU A 211 15.14 5.72 -4.02
C LEU A 211 15.46 7.08 -3.42
N PHE A 212 16.54 7.21 -2.67
CA PHE A 212 16.75 8.41 -1.84
C PHE A 212 18.11 9.09 -2.03
N SER A 213 18.93 8.64 -2.95
CA SER A 213 20.32 9.12 -3.06
C SER A 213 20.60 10.04 -4.24
N GLY A 214 19.60 10.73 -4.78
CA GLY A 214 19.79 11.70 -5.85
C GLY A 214 18.72 11.64 -6.94
N PRO A 215 18.84 12.42 -8.01
CA PRO A 215 17.89 12.42 -9.11
C PRO A 215 17.80 11.03 -9.72
N LEU A 216 16.57 10.56 -9.94
CA LEU A 216 16.34 9.25 -10.56
C LEU A 216 17.00 9.20 -11.93
N HIS A 217 17.60 8.07 -12.22
CA HIS A 217 18.03 7.78 -13.58
C HIS A 217 16.78 7.83 -14.50
N LYS A 218 16.80 8.65 -15.55
CA LYS A 218 15.65 8.78 -16.49
C LYS A 218 15.17 7.45 -17.06
N THR A 219 16.06 6.44 -17.11
CA THR A 219 15.70 5.07 -17.50
C THR A 219 14.76 4.37 -16.53
N LEU A 220 14.61 4.85 -15.29
CA LEU A 220 13.68 4.27 -14.32
C LEU A 220 12.23 4.77 -14.52
N THR A 221 12.05 5.83 -15.27
CA THR A 221 10.71 6.36 -15.58
C THR A 221 10.42 6.23 -17.07
N ARG A 222 9.20 5.86 -17.42
CA ARG A 222 8.75 5.76 -18.80
C ARG A 222 7.33 6.26 -18.96
N ALA A 223 7.14 7.22 -19.87
CA ALA A 223 5.82 7.56 -20.37
C ALA A 223 5.39 6.53 -21.42
N VAL A 224 4.20 6.00 -21.28
CA VAL A 224 3.61 5.01 -22.18
C VAL A 224 2.26 5.51 -22.69
N GLU A 225 2.00 5.30 -23.98
CA GLU A 225 0.72 5.63 -24.60
C GLU A 225 0.40 4.61 -25.68
N VAL A 226 -0.71 3.90 -25.49
CA VAL A 226 -1.27 2.97 -26.47
C VAL A 226 -2.67 3.47 -26.85
N LYS A 227 -2.79 3.94 -28.10
CA LYS A 227 -4.04 4.40 -28.69
C LYS A 227 -4.84 3.25 -29.28
N GLY A 228 -6.15 3.42 -29.36
CA GLY A 228 -7.08 2.41 -29.87
C GLY A 228 -7.60 1.46 -28.79
N ASP A 229 -8.33 0.43 -29.21
CA ASP A 229 -9.09 -0.44 -28.31
C ASP A 229 -8.35 -1.72 -27.90
N ALA A 230 -7.27 -2.06 -28.59
CA ALA A 230 -6.47 -3.24 -28.29
C ALA A 230 -5.24 -2.88 -27.44
N PRO A 231 -4.93 -3.62 -26.37
CA PRO A 231 -3.66 -3.54 -25.67
C PRO A 231 -2.48 -3.82 -26.60
N ARG A 232 -1.31 -3.28 -26.25
CA ARG A 232 -0.06 -3.55 -26.97
C ARG A 232 1.10 -3.75 -25.99
N TRP A 233 2.08 -4.53 -26.41
CA TRP A 233 3.31 -4.69 -25.70
C TRP A 233 4.22 -3.46 -25.86
N ILE A 234 4.69 -2.95 -24.73
CA ILE A 234 5.63 -1.82 -24.66
C ILE A 234 6.88 -2.28 -23.92
N GLY A 235 8.03 -2.23 -24.60
CA GLY A 235 9.30 -2.61 -23.99
C GLY A 235 9.89 -1.52 -23.10
N HIS A 236 10.63 -1.88 -22.05
CA HIS A 236 11.37 -1.00 -21.15
C HIS A 236 12.75 -1.60 -20.89
N ASP A 237 13.80 -0.96 -21.38
CA ASP A 237 15.19 -1.45 -21.20
C ASP A 237 15.72 -1.08 -19.81
N LEU A 238 15.82 -2.10 -18.97
CA LEU A 238 16.35 -2.04 -17.61
C LEU A 238 17.53 -3.01 -17.41
N LYS A 239 18.22 -3.41 -18.48
CA LYS A 239 19.36 -4.35 -18.42
C LYS A 239 20.41 -3.98 -17.38
N ARG A 240 20.62 -2.68 -17.16
CA ARG A 240 21.56 -2.18 -16.13
C ARG A 240 21.16 -2.58 -14.70
N TYR A 241 19.91 -2.96 -14.49
CA TYR A 241 19.34 -3.34 -13.20
C TYR A 241 19.06 -4.84 -13.12
N ALA A 242 19.56 -5.65 -14.07
CA ALA A 242 19.49 -7.10 -13.97
C ALA A 242 20.16 -7.57 -12.67
N GLY A 243 19.58 -8.55 -12.01
CA GLY A 243 19.99 -9.02 -10.68
C GLY A 243 19.49 -8.18 -9.52
N GLN A 244 18.86 -7.01 -9.74
CA GLN A 244 18.34 -6.15 -8.69
C GLN A 244 16.86 -6.40 -8.45
N ARG A 245 16.41 -6.15 -7.21
CA ARG A 245 14.99 -6.20 -6.84
C ARG A 245 14.27 -4.97 -7.35
N VAL A 246 13.20 -5.16 -8.10
CA VAL A 246 12.43 -4.09 -8.73
C VAL A 246 10.93 -4.38 -8.56
N HIS A 247 10.13 -3.34 -8.41
CA HIS A 247 8.70 -3.36 -8.68
C HIS A 247 8.35 -2.22 -9.64
N PHE A 248 7.24 -2.36 -10.33
CA PHE A 248 6.79 -1.37 -11.29
C PHE A 248 5.53 -0.69 -10.77
N GLU A 249 5.49 0.64 -10.87
CA GLU A 249 4.35 1.46 -10.51
C GLU A 249 3.76 2.09 -11.77
N PHE A 250 2.45 1.92 -11.96
CA PHE A 250 1.71 2.46 -13.09
C PHE A 250 0.75 3.52 -12.61
N SER A 251 0.94 4.76 -13.06
CA SER A 251 0.11 5.92 -12.72
C SER A 251 -0.54 6.46 -13.99
N PRO A 252 -1.86 6.23 -14.20
CA PRO A 252 -2.56 6.74 -15.37
C PRO A 252 -2.51 8.27 -15.45
N VAL A 253 -2.38 8.80 -16.67
CA VAL A 253 -2.28 10.24 -16.95
C VAL A 253 -3.56 10.76 -17.58
N GLY A 254 -4.02 11.93 -17.13
CA GLY A 254 -5.26 12.53 -17.63
C GLY A 254 -6.49 11.70 -17.27
N ASN A 255 -7.53 11.76 -18.11
CA ASN A 255 -8.80 11.05 -17.91
C ASN A 255 -9.01 9.90 -18.89
N ALA A 256 -8.00 9.58 -19.71
CA ALA A 256 -8.10 8.49 -20.68
C ALA A 256 -8.23 7.12 -19.97
N PRO A 257 -8.93 6.16 -20.59
CA PRO A 257 -8.93 4.79 -20.14
C PRO A 257 -7.50 4.25 -19.99
N PHE A 258 -7.28 3.40 -18.99
CA PHE A 258 -6.02 2.70 -18.82
C PHE A 258 -6.27 1.27 -18.34
N GLU A 259 -5.59 0.34 -18.98
CA GLU A 259 -5.64 -1.09 -18.66
C GLU A 259 -4.21 -1.64 -18.59
N LEU A 260 -3.90 -2.38 -17.55
CA LEU A 260 -2.67 -3.14 -17.40
C LEU A 260 -3.03 -4.62 -17.30
N LEU A 261 -2.58 -5.42 -18.26
CA LEU A 261 -2.87 -6.84 -18.32
C LEU A 261 -1.73 -7.66 -17.74
N GLN A 262 -0.52 -7.45 -18.25
CA GLN A 262 0.62 -8.29 -17.89
C GLN A 262 1.93 -7.48 -17.86
N VAL A 263 2.87 -7.94 -17.03
CA VAL A 263 4.25 -7.45 -16.97
C VAL A 263 5.17 -8.66 -16.98
N ILE A 264 6.15 -8.66 -17.87
CA ILE A 264 7.15 -9.72 -17.99
C ILE A 264 8.56 -9.16 -18.04
N ASP A 265 9.54 -9.97 -17.62
CA ASP A 265 10.96 -9.72 -17.78
C ASP A 265 11.57 -10.83 -18.64
N GLY A 266 12.16 -10.48 -19.77
CA GLY A 266 12.69 -11.38 -20.79
C GLY A 266 11.65 -11.81 -21.83
N GLY A 267 12.05 -12.75 -22.67
CA GLY A 267 11.24 -13.28 -23.77
C GLY A 267 11.03 -12.28 -24.91
N THR A 268 10.35 -12.74 -25.94
CA THR A 268 9.95 -11.95 -27.10
C THR A 268 8.44 -11.91 -27.18
N PRO A 269 7.81 -10.77 -26.81
CA PRO A 269 6.36 -10.64 -26.89
C PRO A 269 5.86 -10.70 -28.33
N LYS A 270 4.78 -11.42 -28.54
CA LYS A 270 4.05 -11.49 -29.80
C LYS A 270 2.61 -11.06 -29.60
N GLN A 271 2.07 -10.48 -30.67
CA GLN A 271 0.65 -10.12 -30.75
C GLN A 271 0.14 -10.54 -32.10
N GLU A 272 -0.81 -11.44 -32.09
CA GLU A 272 -1.54 -11.83 -33.30
C GLU A 272 -2.84 -11.03 -33.36
N PRO A 273 -3.18 -10.46 -34.52
CA PRO A 273 -4.44 -9.73 -34.66
C PRO A 273 -5.61 -10.67 -34.41
N GLY A 274 -6.69 -10.13 -33.86
CA GLY A 274 -7.93 -10.90 -33.73
C GLY A 274 -8.44 -11.36 -35.10
N GLU A 275 -8.94 -12.57 -35.14
CA GLU A 275 -9.51 -13.13 -36.34
C GLU A 275 -10.93 -12.64 -36.58
N LYS A 276 -11.27 -12.45 -37.85
CA LYS A 276 -12.66 -12.22 -38.25
C LYS A 276 -13.41 -13.56 -38.18
N ARG A 277 -14.44 -13.62 -37.39
CA ARG A 277 -15.28 -14.79 -37.20
C ARG A 277 -16.72 -14.45 -37.50
N ALA A 278 -17.36 -15.29 -38.29
CA ALA A 278 -18.79 -15.28 -38.48
C ALA A 278 -19.48 -15.88 -37.26
N VAL A 279 -20.47 -15.20 -36.72
CA VAL A 279 -21.19 -15.58 -35.50
C VAL A 279 -22.67 -15.77 -35.83
N ALA A 280 -23.21 -16.88 -35.39
CA ALA A 280 -24.62 -17.20 -35.58
C ALA A 280 -25.50 -16.55 -34.51
N ARG A 281 -26.75 -16.27 -34.85
CA ARG A 281 -27.81 -15.75 -33.95
C ARG A 281 -27.86 -16.52 -32.62
N LYS A 282 -27.74 -17.86 -32.65
CA LYS A 282 -27.74 -18.72 -31.46
C LYS A 282 -26.61 -18.37 -30.49
N GLU A 283 -25.40 -18.09 -30.99
CA GLU A 283 -24.25 -17.69 -30.15
C GLU A 283 -24.44 -16.32 -29.51
N LEU A 284 -25.05 -15.36 -30.22
CA LEU A 284 -25.38 -14.04 -29.66
C LEU A 284 -26.44 -14.16 -28.55
N ASN A 285 -27.47 -14.98 -28.72
CA ASN A 285 -28.46 -15.22 -27.68
C ASN A 285 -27.84 -15.90 -26.44
N GLN A 286 -26.98 -16.90 -26.65
CA GLN A 286 -26.24 -17.51 -25.53
C GLN A 286 -25.37 -16.50 -24.80
N ALA A 287 -24.67 -15.62 -25.52
CA ALA A 287 -23.86 -14.57 -24.89
C ALA A 287 -24.71 -13.60 -24.06
N LEU A 288 -25.95 -13.31 -24.47
CA LEU A 288 -26.88 -12.48 -23.68
C LEU A 288 -27.38 -13.21 -22.43
N ASP A 289 -27.63 -14.51 -22.50
CA ASP A 289 -27.99 -15.31 -21.33
C ASP A 289 -26.84 -15.36 -20.32
N ASP A 290 -25.63 -15.69 -20.77
CA ASP A 290 -24.43 -15.73 -19.95
C ASP A 290 -24.13 -14.36 -19.31
N LEU A 291 -24.41 -13.26 -20.01
CA LEU A 291 -24.28 -11.91 -19.48
C LEU A 291 -25.23 -11.65 -18.30
N VAL A 292 -26.50 -12.08 -18.44
CA VAL A 292 -27.52 -11.94 -17.38
C VAL A 292 -27.13 -12.74 -16.12
N ASP A 293 -26.59 -13.93 -16.34
CA ASP A 293 -26.14 -14.82 -15.26
C ASP A 293 -24.79 -14.41 -14.65
N GLY A 294 -24.14 -13.38 -15.23
CA GLY A 294 -22.82 -12.89 -14.78
C GLY A 294 -21.67 -13.87 -15.09
N MET A 295 -21.90 -14.81 -16.00
CA MET A 295 -20.97 -15.88 -16.39
C MET A 295 -20.44 -15.74 -17.82
N LEU A 296 -20.54 -14.54 -18.42
CA LEU A 296 -20.08 -14.33 -19.79
C LEU A 296 -18.62 -14.74 -19.94
N GLU A 297 -18.38 -15.71 -20.81
CA GLU A 297 -17.03 -16.16 -21.13
C GLU A 297 -16.28 -15.14 -21.99
N ALA A 298 -14.94 -15.10 -21.83
CA ALA A 298 -14.07 -14.18 -22.58
C ALA A 298 -14.27 -14.26 -24.10
N ARG A 299 -14.51 -15.44 -24.65
CA ARG A 299 -14.75 -15.67 -26.08
C ARG A 299 -15.99 -14.97 -26.62
N TYR A 300 -16.99 -14.74 -25.77
CA TYR A 300 -18.24 -14.03 -26.13
C TYR A 300 -18.20 -12.52 -25.83
N ALA A 301 -17.16 -12.05 -25.16
CA ALA A 301 -17.02 -10.61 -24.90
C ALA A 301 -17.08 -9.73 -26.16
N PRO A 302 -16.43 -10.10 -27.30
CA PRO A 302 -16.56 -9.36 -28.56
C PRO A 302 -17.99 -9.29 -29.08
N HIS A 303 -18.81 -10.33 -28.86
CA HIS A 303 -20.21 -10.42 -29.31
C HIS A 303 -21.08 -9.38 -28.59
N VAL A 304 -20.98 -9.35 -27.26
CA VAL A 304 -21.73 -8.38 -26.45
C VAL A 304 -21.21 -6.96 -26.68
N ALA A 305 -19.89 -6.79 -26.85
CA ALA A 305 -19.31 -5.49 -27.19
C ALA A 305 -19.86 -4.97 -28.52
N TRP A 306 -19.98 -5.81 -29.55
CA TRP A 306 -20.58 -5.46 -30.82
C TRP A 306 -22.05 -5.04 -30.66
N LEU A 307 -22.84 -5.75 -29.88
CA LEU A 307 -24.24 -5.39 -29.58
C LEU A 307 -24.34 -4.02 -28.88
N ILE A 308 -23.41 -3.71 -27.98
CA ILE A 308 -23.34 -2.39 -27.34
C ILE A 308 -23.04 -1.28 -28.35
N GLU A 309 -22.09 -1.51 -29.23
CA GLU A 309 -21.60 -0.50 -30.21
C GLU A 309 -22.51 -0.32 -31.40
N HIS A 310 -23.09 -1.39 -31.92
CA HIS A 310 -23.85 -1.41 -33.21
C HIS A 310 -25.30 -1.76 -33.03
N GLY A 311 -25.70 -2.36 -31.92
CA GLY A 311 -27.05 -2.89 -31.72
C GLY A 311 -28.12 -1.82 -31.49
N LYS A 312 -27.76 -0.52 -31.48
CA LYS A 312 -28.67 0.59 -31.19
C LYS A 312 -29.55 0.36 -29.94
N VAL A 313 -28.99 -0.40 -28.98
CA VAL A 313 -29.68 -0.73 -27.74
C VAL A 313 -29.72 0.50 -26.86
N ASN A 314 -30.85 1.16 -26.82
CA ASN A 314 -31.04 2.34 -25.98
C ASN A 314 -31.57 1.90 -24.60
N LEU A 315 -30.73 1.92 -23.58
CA LEU A 315 -31.17 1.76 -22.20
C LEU A 315 -31.60 3.13 -21.65
N SER A 316 -32.88 3.40 -21.80
CA SER A 316 -33.53 4.56 -21.20
C SER A 316 -34.57 4.08 -20.18
N GLY A 317 -34.94 4.93 -19.27
CA GLY A 317 -36.00 4.63 -18.30
C GLY A 317 -35.59 4.86 -16.85
N GLU A 318 -36.49 4.52 -15.96
CA GLU A 318 -36.36 4.80 -14.53
C GLU A 318 -35.12 4.11 -13.90
N LEU A 319 -34.82 2.88 -14.32
CA LEU A 319 -33.65 2.13 -13.84
C LEU A 319 -32.32 2.90 -14.06
N ILE A 320 -32.13 3.42 -15.26
CA ILE A 320 -30.91 4.16 -15.60
C ILE A 320 -30.89 5.53 -14.90
N LYS A 321 -32.02 6.22 -14.85
CA LYS A 321 -32.13 7.49 -14.11
C LYS A 321 -31.79 7.31 -12.62
N ASN A 322 -32.32 6.26 -12.00
CA ASN A 322 -32.05 5.96 -10.59
C ASN A 322 -30.57 5.60 -10.36
N TRP A 323 -29.98 4.84 -11.27
CA TRP A 323 -28.53 4.58 -11.26
C TRP A 323 -27.71 5.88 -11.35
N GLN A 324 -28.01 6.74 -12.33
CA GLN A 324 -27.33 8.01 -12.53
C GLN A 324 -27.46 8.94 -11.32
N THR A 325 -28.66 9.07 -10.78
CA THR A 325 -28.91 9.88 -9.58
C THR A 325 -28.14 9.39 -8.36
N ALA A 326 -28.10 8.07 -8.14
CA ALA A 326 -27.34 7.47 -7.04
C ALA A 326 -25.83 7.68 -7.25
N LEU A 327 -25.34 7.55 -8.49
CA LEU A 327 -23.94 7.81 -8.83
C LEU A 327 -23.55 9.28 -8.58
N GLU A 328 -24.41 10.22 -8.98
CA GLU A 328 -24.22 11.66 -8.74
C GLU A 328 -24.16 11.98 -7.24
N GLY A 329 -24.96 11.29 -6.44
CA GLY A 329 -24.88 11.38 -4.98
C GLY A 329 -23.48 11.02 -4.46
N LEU A 330 -22.90 9.92 -4.94
CA LEU A 330 -21.55 9.49 -4.56
C LEU A 330 -20.47 10.45 -5.08
N VAL A 331 -20.65 11.03 -6.27
CA VAL A 331 -19.73 12.05 -6.81
C VAL A 331 -19.68 13.28 -5.91
N LYS A 332 -20.80 13.68 -5.31
CA LYS A 332 -20.87 14.79 -4.35
C LYS A 332 -20.24 14.46 -3.00
N GLU A 333 -20.28 13.20 -2.60
CA GLU A 333 -19.67 12.72 -1.35
C GLU A 333 -18.15 12.55 -1.48
N ALA A 334 -17.63 12.26 -2.67
CA ALA A 334 -16.21 12.02 -2.88
C ALA A 334 -15.38 13.30 -2.68
N GLN A 335 -14.21 13.15 -2.06
CA GLN A 335 -13.22 14.22 -1.95
C GLN A 335 -12.19 14.13 -3.07
N TRP A 336 -12.21 15.13 -3.95
CA TRP A 336 -11.37 15.19 -5.14
C TRP A 336 -10.00 15.81 -4.89
N GLU A 337 -9.88 16.62 -3.85
CA GLU A 337 -8.65 17.27 -3.38
C GLU A 337 -8.22 16.68 -2.03
N SER A 338 -6.96 16.77 -1.70
CA SER A 338 -6.41 16.34 -0.41
C SER A 338 -5.03 16.90 -0.21
N ARG A 339 -4.69 17.29 1.00
CA ARG A 339 -3.29 17.47 1.38
C ARG A 339 -2.59 16.12 1.44
N LEU A 340 -1.27 16.14 1.29
CA LEU A 340 -0.42 14.96 1.33
C LEU A 340 0.33 14.87 2.66
N ALA A 341 0.53 13.64 3.12
CA ALA A 341 1.41 13.34 4.24
C ALA A 341 2.44 12.30 3.83
N VAL A 342 3.62 12.39 4.42
CA VAL A 342 4.64 11.36 4.31
C VAL A 342 4.11 10.03 4.85
N SER A 343 4.27 8.98 4.07
CA SER A 343 3.77 7.65 4.40
C SER A 343 4.67 6.56 3.83
N TRP A 344 4.38 5.32 4.18
CA TRP A 344 5.03 4.14 3.65
C TRP A 344 4.00 3.22 3.00
N TRP A 345 4.26 2.84 1.76
CA TRP A 345 3.42 1.90 1.03
C TRP A 345 3.98 0.49 1.12
N GLY A 346 3.23 -0.43 1.71
CA GLY A 346 3.57 -1.83 1.76
C GLY A 346 3.39 -2.50 0.40
N GLY A 347 4.44 -3.22 -0.04
CA GLY A 347 4.40 -4.07 -1.22
C GLY A 347 4.21 -5.55 -0.86
N THR A 348 4.85 -6.41 -1.62
CA THR A 348 5.03 -7.82 -1.27
C THR A 348 6.08 -7.96 -0.17
N GLY A 349 5.91 -8.97 0.67
CA GLY A 349 6.91 -9.29 1.68
C GLY A 349 8.25 -9.68 1.05
N VAL A 350 9.31 -9.03 1.49
CA VAL A 350 10.68 -9.30 1.06
C VAL A 350 11.48 -9.78 2.25
N ASP A 351 11.94 -11.02 2.19
CA ASP A 351 12.89 -11.56 3.16
C ASP A 351 14.31 -11.24 2.69
N GLU A 352 15.18 -10.90 3.63
CA GLU A 352 16.55 -10.48 3.30
C GLU A 352 17.54 -11.64 3.49
N HIS A 353 18.73 -11.46 2.96
CA HIS A 353 19.87 -12.35 3.20
C HIS A 353 20.74 -11.78 4.30
N VAL A 354 21.34 -12.64 5.10
CA VAL A 354 22.43 -12.24 6.00
C VAL A 354 23.62 -11.86 5.12
N LEU A 355 24.04 -10.61 5.19
CA LEU A 355 25.14 -10.13 4.37
C LEU A 355 26.48 -10.31 5.08
N GLY A 356 27.39 -11.10 4.51
CA GLY A 356 28.73 -11.30 5.05
C GLY A 356 29.42 -9.96 5.32
N ARG A 357 29.74 -9.67 6.58
CA ARG A 357 30.31 -8.37 7.03
C ARG A 357 29.51 -7.13 6.56
N GLY A 358 28.20 -7.29 6.37
CA GLY A 358 27.32 -6.21 5.90
C GLY A 358 27.45 -5.86 4.42
N SER A 359 28.17 -6.67 3.63
CA SER A 359 28.38 -6.43 2.20
C SER A 359 27.26 -6.99 1.33
N PRO A 360 26.56 -6.15 0.52
CA PRO A 360 25.56 -6.62 -0.42
C PRO A 360 26.10 -7.60 -1.48
N GLN A 361 27.42 -7.62 -1.68
CA GLN A 361 28.08 -8.52 -2.64
C GLN A 361 28.34 -9.92 -2.07
N SER A 362 28.06 -10.13 -0.77
CA SER A 362 28.26 -11.40 -0.08
C SER A 362 26.96 -11.86 0.60
N PRO A 363 25.90 -12.17 -0.17
CA PRO A 363 24.68 -12.66 0.39
C PRO A 363 24.86 -14.10 0.92
N GLY A 364 24.48 -14.31 2.18
CA GLY A 364 24.46 -15.62 2.85
C GLY A 364 23.04 -16.22 2.87
N GLU A 365 22.70 -16.86 3.99
CA GLU A 365 21.38 -17.46 4.16
C GLU A 365 20.25 -16.41 4.10
N ARG A 366 19.11 -16.82 3.56
CA ARG A 366 17.88 -16.02 3.55
C ARG A 366 17.18 -16.14 4.92
N VAL A 367 16.76 -15.01 5.49
CA VAL A 367 16.07 -14.96 6.77
C VAL A 367 14.69 -14.32 6.61
N GLY A 368 13.69 -14.99 7.20
CA GLY A 368 12.32 -14.45 7.24
C GLY A 368 12.21 -13.22 8.14
N ARG A 369 11.29 -12.32 7.80
CA ARG A 369 10.99 -11.13 8.61
C ARG A 369 10.55 -11.53 10.00
N ASN A 370 11.17 -10.99 11.03
CA ASN A 370 10.81 -11.19 12.43
C ASN A 370 11.41 -10.10 13.33
N LEU A 371 10.92 -10.01 14.56
CA LEU A 371 11.65 -9.37 15.66
C LEU A 371 12.92 -10.18 16.00
N PRO A 372 13.88 -9.60 16.75
CA PRO A 372 14.98 -10.39 17.30
C PRO A 372 14.45 -11.65 18.00
N GLU A 373 15.16 -12.76 17.84
CA GLU A 373 14.71 -14.07 18.35
C GLU A 373 14.29 -14.04 19.82
N LEU A 374 15.03 -13.26 20.63
CA LEU A 374 14.70 -13.03 22.05
C LEU A 374 13.33 -12.40 22.29
N LEU A 375 12.80 -11.63 21.35
CA LEU A 375 11.56 -10.85 21.43
C LEU A 375 10.48 -11.36 20.49
N ALA A 376 10.77 -12.39 19.72
CA ALA A 376 9.85 -12.93 18.72
C ALA A 376 8.69 -13.68 19.40
N MET A 377 7.48 -13.20 19.17
CA MET A 377 6.26 -13.82 19.71
C MET A 377 5.69 -14.88 18.77
N ALA A 378 5.75 -14.65 17.46
CA ALA A 378 5.33 -15.60 16.43
C ALA A 378 6.02 -15.28 15.09
N PRO A 379 6.40 -16.30 14.30
CA PRO A 379 6.97 -16.07 12.97
C PRO A 379 5.92 -15.49 12.02
N LEU A 380 6.37 -14.63 11.11
CA LEU A 380 5.53 -14.05 10.06
C LEU A 380 5.54 -14.94 8.82
N HIS A 381 4.41 -15.58 8.52
CA HIS A 381 4.31 -16.58 7.46
C HIS A 381 3.63 -16.09 6.18
N ASN A 382 3.40 -14.79 6.01
CA ASN A 382 2.61 -14.30 4.91
C ASN A 382 3.42 -13.50 3.86
N ARG A 383 2.83 -13.35 2.68
CA ARG A 383 3.38 -12.52 1.59
C ARG A 383 3.19 -11.02 1.82
N SER A 384 2.58 -10.62 2.94
CA SER A 384 2.38 -9.20 3.29
C SER A 384 3.71 -8.55 3.66
N PRO A 385 3.82 -7.22 3.61
CA PRO A 385 5.02 -6.50 4.06
C PRO A 385 5.30 -6.69 5.56
N GLY A 386 4.32 -7.13 6.36
CA GLY A 386 4.47 -7.48 7.77
C GLY A 386 4.52 -6.31 8.74
N ARG A 387 4.44 -5.04 8.30
CA ARG A 387 4.54 -3.88 9.20
C ARG A 387 3.41 -3.79 10.22
N LEU A 388 2.20 -4.17 9.83
CA LEU A 388 1.06 -4.19 10.76
C LEU A 388 1.24 -5.27 11.81
N GLU A 389 1.72 -6.43 11.42
CA GLU A 389 2.05 -7.55 12.29
C GLU A 389 3.19 -7.18 13.24
N LEU A 390 4.24 -6.51 12.74
CA LEU A 390 5.31 -5.95 13.55
C LEU A 390 4.77 -4.95 14.58
N ALA A 391 3.91 -4.03 14.16
CA ALA A 391 3.29 -3.08 15.06
C ALA A 391 2.47 -3.77 16.16
N ARG A 392 1.69 -4.80 15.81
CA ARG A 392 0.91 -5.59 16.78
C ARG A 392 1.79 -6.33 17.76
N GLN A 393 2.91 -6.92 17.32
CA GLN A 393 3.87 -7.58 18.20
C GLN A 393 4.52 -6.56 19.16
N LEU A 394 4.98 -5.41 18.64
CA LEU A 394 5.58 -4.36 19.46
C LEU A 394 4.62 -3.75 20.48
N THR A 395 3.32 -3.70 20.19
CA THR A 395 2.29 -3.16 21.09
C THR A 395 1.49 -4.25 21.81
N ALA A 396 1.92 -5.48 21.75
CA ALA A 396 1.31 -6.55 22.53
C ALA A 396 1.51 -6.27 24.02
N LYS A 397 0.48 -6.57 24.83
CA LYS A 397 0.48 -6.24 26.26
C LYS A 397 1.60 -6.97 27.05
N ASP A 398 1.95 -8.16 26.58
CA ASP A 398 3.00 -9.01 27.10
C ASP A 398 4.39 -8.76 26.52
N HIS A 399 4.51 -7.75 25.61
CA HIS A 399 5.82 -7.38 25.06
C HIS A 399 6.72 -6.77 26.14
N PRO A 400 7.91 -7.36 26.42
CA PRO A 400 8.67 -7.06 27.65
C PRO A 400 9.29 -5.67 27.68
N LEU A 401 9.53 -5.02 26.54
CA LEU A 401 10.30 -3.78 26.46
C LEU A 401 9.48 -2.54 26.12
N THR A 402 8.54 -2.61 25.22
CA THR A 402 7.88 -1.41 24.67
C THR A 402 7.25 -0.54 25.74
N SER A 403 6.46 -1.12 26.65
CA SER A 403 5.83 -0.37 27.74
C SER A 403 6.85 0.20 28.72
N ARG A 404 7.85 -0.59 29.11
CA ARG A 404 8.93 -0.12 30.00
C ARG A 404 9.73 1.04 29.40
N VAL A 405 10.09 0.95 28.13
CA VAL A 405 10.82 2.01 27.42
C VAL A 405 10.01 3.30 27.34
N MET A 406 8.71 3.20 27.01
CA MET A 406 7.82 4.38 26.94
C MET A 406 7.61 5.02 28.30
N VAL A 407 7.30 4.23 29.32
CA VAL A 407 7.17 4.69 30.72
C VAL A 407 8.45 5.38 31.17
N ASN A 408 9.60 4.76 30.95
CA ASN A 408 10.89 5.34 31.35
C ASN A 408 11.17 6.67 30.66
N ARG A 409 10.82 6.83 29.38
CA ARG A 409 10.97 8.10 28.67
C ARG A 409 10.05 9.19 29.21
N ILE A 410 8.78 8.85 29.47
CA ILE A 410 7.83 9.79 30.07
C ILE A 410 8.32 10.22 31.45
N TRP A 411 8.77 9.25 32.26
CA TRP A 411 9.38 9.53 33.55
C TRP A 411 10.60 10.42 33.44
N HIS A 412 11.49 10.13 32.48
CA HIS A 412 12.67 10.98 32.21
C HIS A 412 12.27 12.42 31.82
N GLN A 413 11.24 12.59 31.02
CA GLN A 413 10.74 13.93 30.66
C GLN A 413 10.16 14.68 31.89
N LEU A 414 9.55 13.99 32.84
CA LEU A 414 8.93 14.59 34.01
C LEU A 414 9.95 14.90 35.12
N PHE A 415 10.88 13.99 35.39
CA PHE A 415 11.85 14.08 36.51
C PHE A 415 13.27 14.44 36.08
N GLY A 416 13.56 14.53 34.76
CA GLY A 416 14.90 14.84 34.26
C GLY A 416 15.86 13.66 34.22
N ARG A 417 15.58 12.57 34.93
CA ARG A 417 16.31 11.30 34.91
C ARG A 417 15.33 10.14 34.81
N GLY A 418 15.60 9.15 33.96
CA GLY A 418 14.77 7.95 33.84
C GLY A 418 14.94 7.03 35.06
N ILE A 419 13.94 6.17 35.33
CA ILE A 419 14.08 5.06 36.27
C ILE A 419 15.23 4.17 35.80
N VAL A 420 15.36 3.94 34.49
CA VAL A 420 16.58 3.49 33.83
C VAL A 420 17.31 4.72 33.31
N PRO A 421 18.47 5.08 33.87
CA PRO A 421 19.19 6.31 33.54
C PRO A 421 19.66 6.40 32.06
N THR A 422 19.74 5.25 31.38
CA THR A 422 20.08 5.13 29.94
C THR A 422 18.84 4.88 29.11
N PRO A 423 18.00 5.91 28.78
CA PRO A 423 16.67 5.72 28.17
C PRO A 423 16.70 5.09 26.78
N ASP A 424 17.84 5.16 26.11
CA ASP A 424 18.05 4.56 24.77
C ASP A 424 18.80 3.22 24.79
N ASN A 425 19.16 2.73 26.00
CA ASN A 425 19.88 1.48 26.16
C ASN A 425 19.37 0.69 27.37
N PHE A 426 18.51 -0.27 27.10
CA PHE A 426 17.98 -1.27 28.03
C PHE A 426 18.72 -2.61 27.93
N GLY A 427 19.78 -2.67 27.13
CA GLY A 427 20.61 -3.86 26.96
C GLY A 427 21.68 -3.99 28.04
N TRP A 428 22.59 -4.92 27.82
CA TRP A 428 23.63 -5.31 28.81
C TRP A 428 24.52 -4.15 29.29
N LEU A 429 24.83 -3.21 28.40
CA LEU A 429 25.63 -2.01 28.70
C LEU A 429 24.79 -0.84 29.25
N GLY A 430 23.48 -1.01 29.34
CA GLY A 430 22.60 -0.05 30.00
C GLY A 430 22.72 -0.08 31.53
N GLN A 431 22.29 1.01 32.17
CA GLN A 431 22.21 1.07 33.61
C GLN A 431 20.97 0.30 34.08
N ARG A 432 21.09 -0.31 35.30
CA ARG A 432 19.95 -0.97 35.93
C ARG A 432 18.92 0.05 36.38
N PRO A 433 17.63 -0.31 36.41
CA PRO A 433 16.59 0.56 36.93
C PRO A 433 16.83 0.81 38.44
N SER A 434 16.66 2.07 38.84
CA SER A 434 16.73 2.43 40.29
C SER A 434 15.55 1.85 41.08
N HIS A 435 14.39 1.74 40.46
CA HIS A 435 13.15 1.23 41.02
C HIS A 435 12.51 0.22 40.05
N PRO A 436 12.97 -1.02 40.00
CA PRO A 436 12.50 -2.02 39.04
C PRO A 436 11.00 -2.31 39.19
N ASP A 437 10.52 -2.49 40.41
CA ASP A 437 9.12 -2.80 40.69
C ASP A 437 8.18 -1.64 40.26
N LEU A 438 8.62 -0.40 40.47
CA LEU A 438 7.87 0.77 40.00
C LEU A 438 7.81 0.85 38.47
N LEU A 439 8.92 0.54 37.81
CA LEU A 439 8.96 0.52 36.33
C LEU A 439 8.00 -0.53 35.79
N ASP A 440 8.00 -1.72 36.38
CA ASP A 440 7.14 -2.83 35.99
C ASP A 440 5.67 -2.52 36.24
N TYR A 441 5.35 -1.99 37.43
CA TYR A 441 4.01 -1.56 37.80
C TYR A 441 3.46 -0.54 36.80
N LEU A 442 4.21 0.54 36.54
CA LEU A 442 3.79 1.58 35.58
C LEU A 442 3.69 1.06 34.16
N ALA A 443 4.55 0.12 33.74
CA ALA A 443 4.50 -0.49 32.41
C ALA A 443 3.23 -1.34 32.21
N VAL A 444 2.82 -2.09 33.24
CA VAL A 444 1.58 -2.87 33.21
C VAL A 444 0.37 -1.94 33.21
N GLU A 445 0.34 -0.94 34.11
CA GLU A 445 -0.74 0.07 34.13
C GLU A 445 -0.89 0.78 32.77
N PHE A 446 0.23 1.17 32.16
CA PHE A 446 0.23 1.85 30.87
C PHE A 446 -0.37 1.00 29.75
N ALA A 447 0.01 -0.28 29.67
CA ALA A 447 -0.47 -1.19 28.64
C ALA A 447 -1.91 -1.67 28.87
N GLU A 448 -2.26 -2.03 30.10
CA GLU A 448 -3.53 -2.69 30.41
C GLU A 448 -4.62 -1.72 30.80
N THR A 449 -4.36 -0.84 31.78
CA THR A 449 -5.36 0.07 32.33
C THR A 449 -5.55 1.30 31.44
N HIS A 450 -4.45 1.88 30.97
CA HIS A 450 -4.47 3.11 30.19
C HIS A 450 -4.49 2.89 28.67
N SER A 451 -4.48 1.64 28.20
CA SER A 451 -4.50 1.31 26.77
C SER A 451 -3.51 2.16 25.95
N TYR A 452 -2.29 2.30 26.46
CA TYR A 452 -1.21 3.12 25.87
C TYR A 452 -1.50 4.63 25.81
N SER A 453 -2.40 5.16 26.64
CA SER A 453 -2.67 6.61 26.72
C SER A 453 -1.53 7.33 27.47
N ILE A 454 -0.73 8.05 26.71
CA ILE A 454 0.37 8.90 27.25
C ILE A 454 -0.18 9.95 28.22
N LYS A 455 -1.32 10.57 27.89
CA LYS A 455 -1.94 11.61 28.75
C LYS A 455 -2.35 11.04 30.09
N SER A 456 -2.98 9.86 30.12
CA SER A 456 -3.41 9.23 31.38
C SER A 456 -2.21 8.82 32.24
N LEU A 457 -1.11 8.36 31.62
CA LEU A 457 0.10 8.04 32.36
C LEU A 457 0.76 9.29 32.94
N ILE A 458 0.83 10.39 32.18
CA ILE A 458 1.34 11.69 32.67
C ILE A 458 0.50 12.16 33.86
N GLU A 459 -0.84 12.17 33.72
CA GLU A 459 -1.77 12.54 34.78
C GLU A 459 -1.53 11.70 36.06
N ARG A 460 -1.42 10.38 35.88
CA ARG A 460 -1.14 9.44 36.96
C ARG A 460 0.16 9.78 37.72
N ILE A 461 1.22 10.13 36.99
CA ILE A 461 2.52 10.46 37.58
C ILE A 461 2.51 11.83 38.27
N VAL A 462 1.96 12.87 37.65
CA VAL A 462 1.99 14.24 38.19
C VAL A 462 1.10 14.39 39.43
N LEU A 463 0.11 13.53 39.61
CA LEU A 463 -0.73 13.50 40.81
C LEU A 463 -0.09 12.72 41.98
N THR A 464 1.09 12.15 41.80
CA THR A 464 1.79 11.45 42.90
C THR A 464 2.41 12.42 43.90
N LYS A 465 2.52 11.97 45.14
CA LYS A 465 3.25 12.74 46.18
C LYS A 465 4.71 12.99 45.78
N THR A 466 5.33 12.06 45.06
CA THR A 466 6.72 12.16 44.59
C THR A 466 6.90 13.33 43.63
N PHE A 467 5.93 13.57 42.72
CA PHE A 467 5.99 14.73 41.81
C PHE A 467 5.74 16.06 42.54
N GLY A 468 4.89 16.04 43.57
CA GLY A 468 4.55 17.22 44.37
C GLY A 468 5.53 17.55 45.49
N MET A 469 6.67 16.84 45.61
CA MET A 469 7.67 17.14 46.63
C MET A 469 8.39 18.46 46.42
N SER A 470 8.90 19.03 47.52
CA SER A 470 9.84 20.16 47.47
C SER A 470 11.11 19.79 46.71
N SER A 471 11.69 20.77 46.03
CA SER A 471 13.03 20.63 45.43
C SER A 471 14.17 20.74 46.43
N THR A 472 13.89 21.20 47.64
CA THR A 472 14.85 21.25 48.76
C THR A 472 14.74 19.93 49.58
N ALA A 473 15.87 19.30 49.85
CA ALA A 473 15.89 18.11 50.72
C ALA A 473 15.34 18.45 52.09
N ALA A 474 14.46 17.58 52.61
CA ALA A 474 13.88 17.77 53.96
C ALA A 474 14.94 17.66 55.07
N ASP A 475 15.96 16.81 54.85
CA ASP A 475 17.09 16.59 55.74
C ASP A 475 18.38 16.61 54.91
N PRO A 476 19.41 17.42 55.35
CA PRO A 476 20.72 17.47 54.71
C PRO A 476 21.40 16.11 54.59
N VAL A 477 21.17 15.22 55.56
CA VAL A 477 21.72 13.85 55.57
C VAL A 477 21.35 13.06 54.30
N TYR A 478 20.13 13.24 53.79
CA TYR A 478 19.72 12.55 52.56
C TYR A 478 20.46 13.13 51.35
N ALA A 479 20.79 14.42 51.32
CA ALA A 479 21.55 15.00 50.24
C ALA A 479 22.99 14.44 50.18
N ASP A 480 23.58 14.12 51.34
CA ASP A 480 24.92 13.55 51.42
C ASP A 480 24.91 12.04 51.07
N GLN A 481 23.86 11.31 51.46
CA GLN A 481 23.73 9.88 51.19
C GLN A 481 23.28 9.57 49.74
N ASP A 482 22.47 10.43 49.13
CA ASP A 482 21.99 10.29 47.77
C ASP A 482 22.10 11.63 46.98
N PRO A 483 23.34 12.05 46.71
CA PRO A 483 23.57 13.33 46.00
C PRO A 483 22.91 13.37 44.63
N ASP A 484 22.85 12.26 43.93
CA ASP A 484 22.25 12.10 42.61
C ASP A 484 20.73 12.00 42.67
N ASN A 485 20.12 12.06 43.87
CA ASN A 485 18.68 11.94 44.06
C ASN A 485 18.09 10.69 43.40
N GLN A 486 18.80 9.58 43.47
CA GLN A 486 18.39 8.32 42.84
C GLN A 486 17.12 7.75 43.49
N TRP A 487 16.96 7.94 44.79
CA TRP A 487 15.81 7.49 45.57
C TRP A 487 14.69 8.52 45.69
N LEU A 488 14.78 9.64 44.92
CA LEU A 488 13.74 10.65 44.83
C LEU A 488 13.33 11.21 46.21
N HIS A 489 14.28 11.61 47.04
CA HIS A 489 14.01 12.24 48.33
C HIS A 489 13.65 13.74 48.19
N ARG A 490 13.77 14.33 47.00
CA ARG A 490 13.33 15.68 46.61
C ARG A 490 12.90 15.69 45.14
N MET A 491 12.15 16.74 44.74
CA MET A 491 11.89 16.96 43.32
C MET A 491 13.16 17.43 42.61
N PRO A 492 13.58 16.82 41.50
CA PRO A 492 14.76 17.29 40.75
C PRO A 492 14.56 18.69 40.20
N VAL A 493 15.54 19.60 40.40
CA VAL A 493 15.55 20.90 39.78
C VAL A 493 16.03 20.76 38.36
N ARG A 494 15.24 21.26 37.43
CA ARG A 494 15.58 21.26 36.01
C ARG A 494 15.23 22.60 35.36
N ARG A 495 16.01 22.99 34.35
CA ARG A 495 15.72 24.14 33.52
C ARG A 495 14.50 23.87 32.65
N LEU A 496 13.58 24.81 32.60
CA LEU A 496 12.46 24.74 31.66
C LEU A 496 12.96 24.95 30.22
N GLU A 497 12.28 24.34 29.28
CA GLU A 497 12.50 24.57 27.85
C GLU A 497 12.07 26.01 27.46
N ALA A 498 12.68 26.53 26.40
CA ALA A 498 12.44 27.93 25.99
C ALA A 498 10.96 28.19 25.66
N GLU A 499 10.31 27.18 25.04
CA GLU A 499 8.88 27.22 24.71
C GLU A 499 8.01 27.31 25.96
N ALA A 500 8.30 26.51 26.98
CA ALA A 500 7.57 26.56 28.26
C ALA A 500 7.76 27.89 29.00
N ILE A 501 8.97 28.47 28.95
CA ILE A 501 9.23 29.81 29.51
C ILE A 501 8.42 30.87 28.75
N ARG A 502 8.47 30.84 27.41
CA ARG A 502 7.72 31.78 26.57
C ARG A 502 6.21 31.68 26.83
N ASP A 503 5.67 30.48 26.84
CA ASP A 503 4.24 30.28 27.00
C ASP A 503 3.76 30.67 28.40
N SER A 504 4.58 30.43 29.44
CA SER A 504 4.32 30.91 30.78
C SER A 504 4.34 32.45 30.87
N ALA A 505 5.28 33.09 30.18
CA ALA A 505 5.35 34.56 30.13
C ALA A 505 4.18 35.20 29.35
N LEU A 506 3.60 34.46 28.37
CA LEU A 506 2.44 34.93 27.61
C LEU A 506 1.11 34.68 28.35
N ALA A 507 1.10 33.79 29.33
CA ALA A 507 -0.09 33.45 30.12
C ALA A 507 -0.32 34.38 31.33
N ILE A 508 0.67 35.20 31.66
CA ILE A 508 0.60 36.25 32.71
C ILE A 508 0.15 37.57 32.09
#